data_afdc0080fdda997d42c17851e8f12e34
#
_entry.id   afdc0080fdda997d42c17851e8f12e34
#
_cell.length_a   1.000
_cell.length_b   1.000
_cell.length_c   1.000
_cell.angle_alpha   90.00
_cell.angle_beta   90.00
_cell.angle_gamma   90.00
#
_symmetry.space_group_name_H-M   'P 1'
#
loop_
_entity.id
_entity.type
_entity.pdbx_description
1 polymer ?
#
loop_
_entity_poly.entity_id
_entity_poly.type
_entity_poly.pdbx_seq_one_letter_code
_entity_poly.pdbx_strand_id
1 'polypeptide(L)'
;MSDELVFASASWLVEAIAKRRVSALEVIDAHIGRIERVNPVLNAFVTTDFDRARHEAKRADERLARGEPPRPLEGVPVSIKDAINTGGLRTVAGSRLLVSNVPRSDATAVRRLRAAGAIVLGKTNVPECAMNWRTDNPVFRRTNNPWNAEYSPGGSSGGEAAALAAGCSAGGLGTDLGGSIRVPAHFCGVCGLRPTPGRVSAYGFALPQTGPFSLVHSFGPLARSVEDLALLFSVLAGFDPCDPVSLVAATAPPTPVDTRDLRLAICTDGGVPITSETRAAVELVGQAFGRRSVDVTAWALPSIAEVPHVFADWVLRPSVPALVALYRGREDAMGPLMRGLAARTSPPSFDQFLEAWTARDAIRRAMLDRMEHRPVLVMPVCSTPAFRNDQRGALPVDGASVEYSTSFAYAELASIAALPAVTIPVGRTPSGLPIGVQLVGRPFDEPLLLAAARLLEEEVGGFARPPIC
;
A
#
# COMPACT_ATOMS: atom_id res chain seq x y z
N MET A 1 25.55 -3.49 -14.42
CA MET A 1 25.47 -4.42 -13.25
C MET A 1 24.73 -3.81 -12.07
N SER A 2 25.12 -2.67 -11.49
CA SER A 2 24.41 -2.12 -10.30
C SER A 2 22.96 -1.73 -10.58
N ASP A 3 22.67 -1.09 -11.71
CA ASP A 3 21.30 -0.67 -12.07
C ASP A 3 20.39 -1.85 -12.48
N GLU A 4 20.93 -2.94 -12.95
CA GLU A 4 20.17 -4.17 -13.23
C GLU A 4 19.74 -4.85 -11.94
N LEU A 5 20.61 -4.92 -10.93
CA LEU A 5 20.30 -5.53 -9.64
C LEU A 5 19.21 -4.76 -8.88
N VAL A 6 19.27 -3.43 -8.85
CA VAL A 6 18.30 -2.62 -8.07
C VAL A 6 16.90 -2.60 -8.68
N PHE A 7 16.77 -2.94 -9.97
CA PHE A 7 15.47 -3.08 -10.63
C PHE A 7 15.08 -4.54 -10.91
N ALA A 8 15.90 -5.52 -10.50
CA ALA A 8 15.52 -6.93 -10.57
C ALA A 8 14.29 -7.21 -9.69
N SER A 9 13.47 -8.19 -10.08
CA SER A 9 12.34 -8.64 -9.26
C SER A 9 12.85 -9.36 -8.00
N ALA A 10 12.06 -9.35 -6.93
CA ALA A 10 12.39 -10.09 -5.72
C ALA A 10 12.51 -11.60 -6.00
N SER A 11 11.64 -12.13 -6.84
CA SER A 11 11.66 -13.53 -7.28
C SER A 11 12.96 -13.87 -8.03
N TRP A 12 13.41 -13.01 -8.96
CA TRP A 12 14.70 -13.20 -9.63
C TRP A 12 15.89 -13.13 -8.67
N LEU A 13 15.88 -12.17 -7.71
CA LEU A 13 16.94 -12.04 -6.71
C LEU A 13 17.05 -13.30 -5.85
N VAL A 14 15.93 -13.86 -5.37
CA VAL A 14 15.91 -15.12 -4.62
C VAL A 14 16.57 -16.24 -5.42
N GLU A 15 16.18 -16.41 -6.69
CA GLU A 15 16.75 -17.44 -7.55
C GLU A 15 18.24 -17.22 -7.82
N ALA A 16 18.64 -15.99 -8.11
CA ALA A 16 20.03 -15.65 -8.42
C ALA A 16 20.95 -15.86 -7.22
N ILE A 17 20.51 -15.48 -6.01
CA ILE A 17 21.24 -15.68 -4.75
C ILE A 17 21.31 -17.19 -4.43
N ALA A 18 20.20 -17.90 -4.50
CA ALA A 18 20.16 -19.35 -4.25
C ALA A 18 21.10 -20.14 -5.19
N LYS A 19 21.20 -19.73 -6.45
CA LYS A 19 22.11 -20.32 -7.46
C LYS A 19 23.52 -19.73 -7.41
N ARG A 20 23.81 -18.83 -6.46
CA ARG A 20 25.10 -18.13 -6.30
C ARG A 20 25.57 -17.42 -7.57
N ARG A 21 24.64 -16.92 -8.39
CA ARG A 21 24.96 -16.05 -9.55
C ARG A 21 25.31 -14.63 -9.09
N VAL A 22 24.81 -14.24 -7.92
CA VAL A 22 25.09 -13.01 -7.19
C VAL A 22 25.03 -13.31 -5.70
N SER A 23 25.85 -12.66 -4.90
CA SER A 23 25.79 -12.77 -3.44
C SER A 23 24.71 -11.85 -2.86
N ALA A 24 24.17 -12.20 -1.70
CA ALA A 24 23.27 -11.32 -0.96
C ALA A 24 23.95 -9.98 -0.63
N LEU A 25 25.25 -10.02 -0.32
CA LEU A 25 26.02 -8.80 -0.03
C LEU A 25 26.10 -7.86 -1.24
N GLU A 26 26.36 -8.38 -2.45
CA GLU A 26 26.38 -7.56 -3.68
C GLU A 26 25.02 -6.92 -3.94
N VAL A 27 23.92 -7.65 -3.74
CA VAL A 27 22.56 -7.13 -3.88
C VAL A 27 22.29 -6.01 -2.86
N ILE A 28 22.64 -6.22 -1.61
CA ILE A 28 22.44 -5.21 -0.53
C ILE A 28 23.28 -3.97 -0.78
N ASP A 29 24.56 -4.12 -1.16
CA ASP A 29 25.43 -2.97 -1.44
C ASP A 29 24.94 -2.18 -2.67
N ALA A 30 24.43 -2.83 -3.70
CA ALA A 30 23.84 -2.15 -4.85
C ALA A 30 22.62 -1.29 -4.44
N HIS A 31 21.72 -1.82 -3.60
CA HIS A 31 20.56 -1.07 -3.11
C HIS A 31 20.95 0.05 -2.14
N ILE A 32 21.94 -0.15 -1.26
CA ILE A 32 22.46 0.91 -0.40
C ILE A 32 23.03 2.06 -1.26
N GLY A 33 23.87 1.76 -2.24
CA GLY A 33 24.41 2.78 -3.16
C GLY A 33 23.31 3.50 -3.95
N ARG A 34 22.22 2.79 -4.30
CA ARG A 34 21.04 3.42 -4.91
C ARG A 34 20.33 4.37 -3.96
N ILE A 35 20.10 3.97 -2.71
CA ILE A 35 19.47 4.81 -1.68
C ILE A 35 20.33 6.08 -1.47
N GLU A 36 21.63 5.93 -1.26
CA GLU A 36 22.54 7.06 -1.05
C GLU A 36 22.51 8.06 -2.21
N ARG A 37 22.38 7.60 -3.44
CA ARG A 37 22.32 8.44 -4.64
C ARG A 37 21.00 9.19 -4.80
N VAL A 38 19.85 8.52 -4.60
CA VAL A 38 18.54 9.11 -4.94
C VAL A 38 17.75 9.66 -3.76
N ASN A 39 18.00 9.16 -2.54
CA ASN A 39 17.25 9.57 -1.36
C ASN A 39 17.40 11.05 -0.96
N PRO A 40 18.53 11.73 -1.22
CA PRO A 40 18.65 13.17 -0.97
C PRO A 40 17.60 14.01 -1.73
N VAL A 41 17.17 13.58 -2.92
CA VAL A 41 16.09 14.21 -3.70
C VAL A 41 14.73 13.65 -3.34
N LEU A 42 14.66 12.35 -3.12
CA LEU A 42 13.41 11.61 -2.94
C LEU A 42 12.84 11.75 -1.52
N ASN A 43 13.71 11.71 -0.50
CA ASN A 43 13.36 11.67 0.92
C ASN A 43 12.35 10.54 1.26
N ALA A 44 12.59 9.35 0.70
CA ALA A 44 11.76 8.17 0.89
C ALA A 44 12.19 7.37 2.13
N PHE A 45 13.50 7.16 2.34
CA PHE A 45 14.05 6.55 3.54
C PHE A 45 14.31 7.59 4.62
N VAL A 46 13.91 7.33 5.86
CA VAL A 46 14.01 8.25 7.01
C VAL A 46 14.79 7.69 8.19
N THR A 47 14.99 6.38 8.23
CA THR A 47 15.85 5.69 9.17
C THR A 47 16.46 4.47 8.47
N THR A 48 17.76 4.31 8.50
CA THR A 48 18.47 3.20 7.86
C THR A 48 19.40 2.52 8.87
N ASP A 49 19.73 1.25 8.61
CA ASP A 49 20.74 0.49 9.35
C ASP A 49 21.52 -0.38 8.35
N PHE A 50 22.37 0.29 7.57
CA PHE A 50 23.11 -0.35 6.48
C PHE A 50 24.16 -1.34 6.98
N ASP A 51 24.77 -1.08 8.13
CA ASP A 51 25.75 -2.01 8.70
C ASP A 51 25.10 -3.32 9.12
N ARG A 52 23.94 -3.25 9.75
CA ARG A 52 23.15 -4.44 10.05
C ARG A 52 22.71 -5.17 8.77
N ALA A 53 22.27 -4.45 7.76
CA ALA A 53 21.85 -5.05 6.48
C ALA A 53 23.03 -5.81 5.82
N ARG A 54 24.22 -5.23 5.79
CA ARG A 54 25.43 -5.90 5.29
C ARG A 54 25.81 -7.12 6.12
N HIS A 55 25.68 -7.03 7.45
CA HIS A 55 25.95 -8.16 8.33
C HIS A 55 24.96 -9.32 8.09
N GLU A 56 23.65 -9.01 7.97
CA GLU A 56 22.62 -10.00 7.65
C GLU A 56 22.86 -10.64 6.26
N ALA A 57 23.29 -9.87 5.26
CA ALA A 57 23.66 -10.36 3.93
C ALA A 57 24.85 -11.34 3.95
N LYS A 58 25.93 -10.99 4.64
CA LYS A 58 27.08 -11.90 4.81
C LYS A 58 26.66 -13.21 5.44
N ARG A 59 25.81 -13.19 6.46
CA ARG A 59 25.28 -14.41 7.10
C ARG A 59 24.42 -15.23 6.15
N ALA A 60 23.65 -14.60 5.25
CA ALA A 60 22.90 -15.31 4.22
C ALA A 60 23.86 -16.03 3.25
N ASP A 61 24.89 -15.35 2.78
CA ASP A 61 25.92 -15.93 1.91
C ASP A 61 26.66 -17.09 2.58
N GLU A 62 27.04 -16.94 3.86
CA GLU A 62 27.68 -18.01 4.64
C GLU A 62 26.79 -19.23 4.83
N ARG A 63 25.49 -19.05 5.08
CA ARG A 63 24.52 -20.16 5.16
C ARG A 63 24.45 -20.95 3.86
N LEU A 64 24.29 -20.26 2.74
CA LEU A 64 24.25 -20.87 1.42
C LEU A 64 25.58 -21.55 1.05
N ALA A 65 26.72 -20.98 1.51
CA ALA A 65 28.04 -21.59 1.32
C ALA A 65 28.19 -22.92 2.06
N ARG A 66 27.54 -23.06 3.23
CA ARG A 66 27.50 -24.33 3.99
C ARG A 66 26.49 -25.34 3.41
N GLY A 67 25.77 -25.01 2.32
CA GLY A 67 24.77 -25.89 1.71
C GLY A 67 23.42 -25.89 2.41
N GLU A 68 23.14 -24.93 3.28
CA GLU A 68 21.81 -24.79 3.89
C GLU A 68 20.79 -24.40 2.80
N PRO A 69 19.54 -24.89 2.87
CA PRO A 69 18.52 -24.56 1.89
C PRO A 69 18.18 -23.06 1.92
N PRO A 70 17.95 -22.43 0.76
CA PRO A 70 17.54 -21.03 0.70
C PRO A 70 16.16 -20.86 1.32
N ARG A 71 15.97 -19.75 2.02
CA ARG A 71 14.66 -19.31 2.54
C ARG A 71 13.85 -18.62 1.45
N PRO A 72 12.53 -18.48 1.59
CA PRO A 72 11.65 -17.91 0.55
C PRO A 72 12.03 -16.51 0.06
N LEU A 73 12.65 -15.68 0.90
CA LEU A 73 13.11 -14.32 0.60
C LEU A 73 14.59 -14.14 0.90
N GLU A 74 15.40 -15.19 0.77
CA GLU A 74 16.82 -15.17 1.13
C GLU A 74 17.57 -14.04 0.44
N GLY A 75 18.09 -13.09 1.24
CA GLY A 75 18.88 -11.96 0.76
C GLY A 75 18.10 -10.83 0.08
N VAL A 76 16.77 -10.93 -0.01
CA VAL A 76 15.93 -9.90 -0.66
C VAL A 76 15.91 -8.61 0.17
N PRO A 77 16.33 -7.45 -0.40
CA PRO A 77 16.25 -6.16 0.28
C PRO A 77 14.80 -5.66 0.36
N VAL A 78 14.34 -5.38 1.58
CA VAL A 78 12.99 -4.86 1.83
C VAL A 78 13.02 -3.57 2.62
N SER A 79 12.00 -2.74 2.41
CA SER A 79 11.75 -1.52 3.18
C SER A 79 10.47 -1.66 4.01
N ILE A 80 10.40 -0.92 5.12
CA ILE A 80 9.29 -1.00 6.06
C ILE A 80 8.74 0.40 6.33
N LYS A 81 7.45 0.59 6.10
CA LYS A 81 6.75 1.84 6.44
C LYS A 81 7.01 2.28 7.88
N ASP A 82 7.31 3.56 8.10
CA ASP A 82 7.69 4.10 9.41
C ASP A 82 6.52 4.25 10.41
N ALA A 83 5.49 3.47 10.26
CA ALA A 83 4.40 3.28 11.23
C ALA A 83 4.31 1.83 11.72
N ILE A 84 5.24 0.96 11.30
CA ILE A 84 5.29 -0.47 11.64
C ILE A 84 6.52 -0.70 12.52
N ASN A 85 6.33 -1.21 13.72
CA ASN A 85 7.40 -1.47 14.68
C ASN A 85 8.45 -2.43 14.10
N THR A 86 9.70 -1.99 14.13
CA THR A 86 10.85 -2.75 13.66
C THR A 86 11.90 -2.75 14.77
N GLY A 87 12.16 -3.90 15.35
CA GLY A 87 13.03 -4.04 16.51
C GLY A 87 14.44 -3.48 16.27
N GLY A 88 14.87 -2.56 17.13
CA GLY A 88 16.14 -1.88 17.03
C GLY A 88 16.21 -0.72 16.03
N LEU A 89 15.16 -0.50 15.22
CA LEU A 89 15.08 0.63 14.29
C LEU A 89 14.05 1.66 14.78
N ARG A 90 14.46 2.92 14.82
CA ARG A 90 13.58 4.03 15.19
C ARG A 90 12.31 4.01 14.32
N THR A 91 11.14 4.09 14.97
CA THR A 91 9.81 4.09 14.33
C THR A 91 9.03 5.30 14.83
N VAL A 92 8.87 6.31 13.98
CA VAL A 92 8.45 7.67 14.34
C VAL A 92 7.02 7.97 13.93
N ALA A 93 6.48 7.25 12.95
CA ALA A 93 5.16 7.52 12.36
C ALA A 93 4.96 9.00 11.95
N GLY A 94 6.03 9.67 11.54
CA GLY A 94 6.03 11.09 11.16
C GLY A 94 5.69 12.07 12.29
N SER A 95 5.61 11.62 13.54
CA SER A 95 5.20 12.42 14.70
C SER A 95 6.38 12.82 15.59
N ARG A 96 6.43 14.09 16.00
CA ARG A 96 7.41 14.58 16.99
C ARG A 96 7.29 13.86 18.33
N LEU A 97 6.13 13.29 18.64
CA LEU A 97 5.90 12.52 19.85
C LEU A 97 6.76 11.25 19.92
N LEU A 98 7.03 10.63 18.75
CA LEU A 98 7.70 9.34 18.63
C LEU A 98 9.15 9.44 18.12
N VAL A 99 9.76 10.63 18.12
CA VAL A 99 11.13 10.82 17.54
C VAL A 99 12.22 9.98 18.20
N SER A 100 12.05 9.61 19.46
CA SER A 100 12.98 8.73 20.20
C SER A 100 12.45 7.30 20.37
N ASN A 101 11.33 6.95 19.74
CA ASN A 101 10.77 5.62 19.88
C ASN A 101 11.57 4.59 19.08
N VAL A 102 12.22 3.68 19.80
CA VAL A 102 12.91 2.51 19.24
C VAL A 102 12.21 1.26 19.77
N PRO A 103 11.41 0.56 18.95
CA PRO A 103 10.73 -0.66 19.36
C PRO A 103 11.72 -1.74 19.81
N ARG A 104 11.38 -2.47 20.88
CA ARG A 104 12.18 -3.59 21.36
C ARG A 104 12.01 -4.86 20.53
N SER A 105 10.89 -4.98 19.82
CA SER A 105 10.53 -6.15 19.02
C SER A 105 9.94 -5.75 17.68
N ASP A 106 10.05 -6.65 16.73
CA ASP A 106 9.41 -6.54 15.43
C ASP A 106 7.89 -6.70 15.54
N ALA A 107 7.15 -5.97 14.70
CA ALA A 107 5.78 -6.35 14.34
C ALA A 107 5.75 -7.75 13.74
N THR A 108 4.64 -8.48 13.89
CA THR A 108 4.54 -9.86 13.37
C THR A 108 4.87 -9.96 11.89
N ALA A 109 4.40 -9.03 11.08
CA ALA A 109 4.70 -9.00 9.65
C ALA A 109 6.21 -8.81 9.36
N VAL A 110 6.90 -7.95 10.11
CA VAL A 110 8.37 -7.75 9.99
C VAL A 110 9.11 -9.00 10.41
N ARG A 111 8.72 -9.62 11.52
CA ARG A 111 9.30 -10.89 11.99
C ARG A 111 9.18 -12.00 10.93
N ARG A 112 8.04 -12.10 10.24
CA ARG A 112 7.82 -13.06 9.15
C ARG A 112 8.75 -12.80 7.96
N LEU A 113 8.89 -11.55 7.53
CA LEU A 113 9.83 -11.18 6.46
C LEU A 113 11.26 -11.58 6.81
N ARG A 114 11.73 -11.24 8.02
CA ARG A 114 13.08 -11.62 8.49
C ARG A 114 13.25 -13.14 8.61
N ALA A 115 12.26 -13.84 9.13
CA ALA A 115 12.28 -15.31 9.21
C ALA A 115 12.37 -15.96 7.84
N ALA A 116 11.73 -15.37 6.83
CA ALA A 116 11.81 -15.80 5.42
C ALA A 116 13.12 -15.40 4.74
N GLY A 117 14.02 -14.66 5.40
CA GLY A 117 15.32 -14.29 4.88
C GLY A 117 15.43 -12.92 4.24
N ALA A 118 14.37 -12.13 4.27
CA ALA A 118 14.42 -10.75 3.79
C ALA A 118 15.32 -9.89 4.69
N ILE A 119 16.04 -8.95 4.07
CA ILE A 119 16.96 -8.04 4.74
C ILE A 119 16.35 -6.64 4.76
N VAL A 120 16.09 -6.13 5.96
CA VAL A 120 15.48 -4.81 6.15
C VAL A 120 16.53 -3.71 5.98
N LEU A 121 16.36 -2.85 4.97
CA LEU A 121 17.27 -1.72 4.70
C LEU A 121 16.96 -0.50 5.58
N GLY A 122 15.70 -0.33 5.98
CA GLY A 122 15.30 0.81 6.79
C GLY A 122 13.79 1.08 6.77
N LYS A 123 13.46 2.29 7.26
CA LYS A 123 12.10 2.79 7.42
C LYS A 123 11.81 3.85 6.37
N THR A 124 10.60 3.81 5.81
CA THR A 124 10.16 4.71 4.76
C THR A 124 9.14 5.74 5.27
N ASN A 125 9.23 6.95 4.73
CA ASN A 125 8.49 8.12 5.19
C ASN A 125 6.97 7.98 5.10
N VAL A 126 6.27 8.63 6.01
CA VAL A 126 4.81 8.64 6.14
C VAL A 126 4.32 10.04 6.50
N PRO A 127 3.06 10.43 6.26
CA PRO A 127 2.47 11.61 6.89
C PRO A 127 2.36 11.43 8.41
N GLU A 128 2.23 12.53 9.13
CA GLU A 128 2.07 12.49 10.60
C GLU A 128 0.93 11.54 10.99
N CYS A 129 1.25 10.60 11.88
CA CYS A 129 0.36 9.52 12.34
C CYS A 129 -0.24 8.67 11.21
N ALA A 130 0.36 8.64 10.03
CA ALA A 130 -0.15 7.95 8.84
C ALA A 130 -1.56 8.40 8.40
N MET A 131 -1.99 9.63 8.72
CA MET A 131 -3.36 10.14 8.59
C MET A 131 -3.56 11.09 7.40
N ASN A 132 -2.90 10.84 6.26
CA ASN A 132 -3.12 11.62 5.02
C ASN A 132 -2.78 10.80 3.78
N TRP A 133 -3.33 11.19 2.62
CA TRP A 133 -2.95 10.70 1.29
C TRP A 133 -1.82 11.53 0.64
N ARG A 134 -1.10 12.29 1.44
CA ARG A 134 0.11 13.05 1.08
C ARG A 134 1.18 12.76 2.11
N THR A 135 2.37 12.36 1.66
CA THR A 135 3.48 12.03 2.56
C THR A 135 4.31 13.27 2.86
N ASP A 136 3.92 13.96 3.93
CA ASP A 136 4.60 15.10 4.52
C ASP A 136 4.36 15.12 6.05
N ASN A 137 5.41 15.43 6.83
CA ASN A 137 5.31 15.43 8.28
C ASN A 137 6.32 16.42 8.93
N PRO A 138 6.10 16.83 10.20
CA PRO A 138 6.93 17.82 10.86
C PRO A 138 8.36 17.33 11.25
N VAL A 139 8.65 16.03 11.13
CA VAL A 139 9.95 15.45 11.52
C VAL A 139 10.88 15.33 10.32
N PHE A 140 10.41 14.66 9.27
CA PHE A 140 11.24 14.28 8.12
C PHE A 140 10.93 15.09 6.87
N ARG A 141 9.91 15.96 6.91
CA ARG A 141 9.44 16.71 5.75
C ARG A 141 8.80 15.81 4.70
N ARG A 142 8.66 16.35 3.49
CA ARG A 142 7.96 15.74 2.37
C ARG A 142 8.80 14.70 1.65
N THR A 143 8.16 13.60 1.22
CA THR A 143 8.67 12.72 0.18
C THR A 143 8.23 13.21 -1.20
N ASN A 144 9.12 13.18 -2.16
CA ASN A 144 8.84 13.55 -3.55
C ASN A 144 8.47 12.33 -4.39
N ASN A 145 7.66 12.56 -5.43
CA ASN A 145 7.34 11.51 -6.38
C ASN A 145 8.54 11.24 -7.32
N PRO A 146 8.95 9.98 -7.52
CA PRO A 146 10.11 9.65 -8.36
C PRO A 146 9.91 9.97 -9.85
N TRP A 147 8.67 10.15 -10.31
CA TRP A 147 8.36 10.55 -11.67
C TRP A 147 8.52 12.06 -11.89
N ASN A 148 8.18 12.85 -10.89
CA ASN A 148 8.37 14.29 -10.88
C ASN A 148 8.32 14.81 -9.43
N ALA A 149 9.41 15.41 -8.97
CA ALA A 149 9.55 15.89 -7.59
C ALA A 149 8.55 16.99 -7.17
N GLU A 150 7.88 17.62 -8.12
CA GLU A 150 6.82 18.60 -7.85
C GLU A 150 5.49 17.95 -7.44
N TYR A 151 5.34 16.63 -7.64
CA TYR A 151 4.11 15.89 -7.39
C TYR A 151 4.20 15.04 -6.13
N SER A 152 3.03 14.72 -5.58
CA SER A 152 2.89 13.87 -4.40
C SER A 152 3.15 12.40 -4.76
N PRO A 153 3.87 11.63 -3.93
CA PRO A 153 3.96 10.18 -4.07
C PRO A 153 2.71 9.46 -3.52
N GLY A 154 1.68 10.22 -3.11
CA GLY A 154 0.55 9.66 -2.37
C GLY A 154 0.87 9.48 -0.89
N GLY A 155 -0.04 8.79 -0.21
CA GLY A 155 0.05 8.48 1.22
C GLY A 155 -1.01 7.46 1.66
N SER A 156 -0.84 6.91 2.83
CA SER A 156 0.20 7.20 3.81
C SER A 156 1.50 6.38 3.62
N SER A 157 1.54 5.38 2.72
CA SER A 157 2.76 4.62 2.39
C SER A 157 3.53 5.25 1.20
N GLY A 158 3.57 6.58 1.11
CA GLY A 158 4.17 7.27 -0.04
C GLY A 158 5.69 7.12 -0.10
N GLY A 159 6.38 7.10 1.04
CA GLY A 159 7.81 6.80 1.09
C GLY A 159 8.11 5.39 0.60
N GLU A 160 7.23 4.42 0.92
CA GLU A 160 7.37 3.03 0.47
C GLU A 160 7.25 2.89 -1.04
N ALA A 161 6.17 3.42 -1.62
CA ALA A 161 5.94 3.36 -3.05
C ALA A 161 7.02 4.13 -3.85
N ALA A 162 7.47 5.29 -3.34
CA ALA A 162 8.54 6.07 -3.95
C ALA A 162 9.88 5.33 -3.91
N ALA A 163 10.22 4.67 -2.79
CA ALA A 163 11.43 3.87 -2.65
C ALA A 163 11.46 2.69 -3.64
N LEU A 164 10.37 1.94 -3.73
CA LEU A 164 10.22 0.83 -4.68
C LEU A 164 10.32 1.27 -6.13
N ALA A 165 9.60 2.33 -6.51
CA ALA A 165 9.64 2.86 -7.87
C ALA A 165 11.04 3.34 -8.26
N ALA A 166 11.78 3.90 -7.31
CA ALA A 166 13.16 4.36 -7.53
C ALA A 166 14.22 3.25 -7.47
N GLY A 167 13.87 1.98 -7.25
CA GLY A 167 14.82 0.87 -7.14
C GLY A 167 15.61 0.84 -5.82
N CYS A 168 15.10 1.47 -4.76
CA CYS A 168 15.77 1.48 -3.45
C CYS A 168 15.53 0.20 -2.63
N SER A 169 14.52 -0.58 -2.97
CA SER A 169 14.22 -1.90 -2.39
C SER A 169 13.56 -2.79 -3.43
N ALA A 170 13.56 -4.09 -3.22
CA ALA A 170 12.91 -5.06 -4.10
C ALA A 170 11.49 -5.41 -3.65
N GLY A 171 11.18 -5.21 -2.37
CA GLY A 171 9.86 -5.38 -1.79
C GLY A 171 9.63 -4.42 -0.64
N GLY A 172 8.38 -4.18 -0.28
CA GLY A 172 8.02 -3.26 0.78
C GLY A 172 6.79 -3.68 1.58
N LEU A 173 6.73 -3.20 2.83
CA LEU A 173 5.59 -3.40 3.73
C LEU A 173 4.91 -2.09 4.06
N GLY A 174 3.69 -1.91 3.62
CA GLY A 174 2.84 -0.76 3.90
C GLY A 174 1.64 -1.08 4.77
N THR A 175 0.78 -0.08 4.98
CA THR A 175 -0.52 -0.23 5.67
C THR A 175 -1.59 0.52 4.90
N ASP A 176 -2.84 0.02 4.95
CA ASP A 176 -3.98 0.61 4.25
C ASP A 176 -5.20 0.64 5.17
N LEU A 177 -5.65 1.85 5.51
CA LEU A 177 -6.90 2.11 6.19
C LEU A 177 -7.96 2.63 5.21
N GLY A 178 -7.63 3.65 4.42
CA GLY A 178 -8.51 4.29 3.43
C GLY A 178 -7.80 4.51 2.08
N GLY A 179 -7.01 3.50 1.61
CA GLY A 179 -6.26 3.59 0.36
C GLY A 179 -4.75 3.76 0.52
N SER A 180 -4.22 3.65 1.73
CA SER A 180 -2.82 4.04 2.03
C SER A 180 -1.72 3.12 1.47
N ILE A 181 -2.04 1.98 0.86
CA ILE A 181 -1.18 1.19 -0.03
C ILE A 181 -1.51 1.55 -1.48
N ARG A 182 -2.78 1.57 -1.81
CA ARG A 182 -3.32 1.67 -3.17
C ARG A 182 -3.06 3.02 -3.82
N VAL A 183 -3.30 4.10 -3.10
CA VAL A 183 -3.06 5.48 -3.60
C VAL A 183 -1.59 5.72 -3.89
N PRO A 184 -0.62 5.41 -2.99
CA PRO A 184 0.80 5.54 -3.33
C PRO A 184 1.23 4.62 -4.48
N ALA A 185 0.71 3.39 -4.56
CA ALA A 185 0.99 2.48 -5.66
C ALA A 185 0.56 3.09 -7.01
N HIS A 186 -0.66 3.64 -7.07
CA HIS A 186 -1.18 4.37 -8.21
C HIS A 186 -0.31 5.58 -8.59
N PHE A 187 0.09 6.42 -7.61
CA PHE A 187 0.83 7.66 -7.88
C PHE A 187 2.30 7.43 -8.26
N CYS A 188 2.90 6.34 -7.79
CA CYS A 188 4.29 6.01 -8.07
C CYS A 188 4.48 4.95 -9.15
N GLY A 189 3.40 4.35 -9.68
CA GLY A 189 3.46 3.36 -10.74
C GLY A 189 4.04 2.02 -10.28
N VAL A 190 3.70 1.57 -9.08
CA VAL A 190 4.06 0.25 -8.55
C VAL A 190 2.80 -0.57 -8.24
N CYS A 191 2.97 -1.85 -7.95
CA CYS A 191 1.89 -2.72 -7.51
C CYS A 191 1.72 -2.65 -5.99
N GLY A 192 0.47 -2.72 -5.50
CA GLY A 192 0.19 -2.73 -4.07
C GLY A 192 -1.01 -3.61 -3.73
N LEU A 193 -0.87 -4.47 -2.73
CA LEU A 193 -1.96 -5.33 -2.24
C LEU A 193 -2.42 -4.85 -0.87
N ARG A 194 -3.69 -4.45 -0.79
CA ARG A 194 -4.46 -4.40 0.45
C ARG A 194 -5.12 -5.77 0.65
N PRO A 195 -4.66 -6.63 1.56
CA PRO A 195 -5.35 -7.90 1.85
C PRO A 195 -6.68 -7.67 2.58
N THR A 196 -7.50 -8.71 2.65
CA THR A 196 -8.62 -8.79 3.59
C THR A 196 -8.09 -8.51 5.00
N PRO A 197 -8.73 -7.63 5.80
CA PRO A 197 -8.33 -7.39 7.19
C PRO A 197 -8.19 -8.71 7.98
N GLY A 198 -7.11 -8.82 8.77
CA GLY A 198 -6.81 -10.02 9.54
C GLY A 198 -6.06 -11.14 8.78
N ARG A 199 -5.87 -11.02 7.45
CA ARG A 199 -5.05 -11.97 6.67
C ARG A 199 -3.56 -11.80 6.91
N VAL A 200 -3.12 -10.55 7.03
CA VAL A 200 -1.78 -10.16 7.48
C VAL A 200 -1.95 -9.47 8.82
N SER A 201 -1.26 -9.95 9.83
CA SER A 201 -1.34 -9.37 11.17
C SER A 201 -0.94 -7.90 11.18
N ALA A 202 -1.78 -7.07 11.78
CA ALA A 202 -1.51 -5.66 12.06
C ALA A 202 -0.91 -5.43 13.46
N TYR A 203 -0.60 -6.51 14.22
CA TYR A 203 0.08 -6.41 15.51
C TYR A 203 1.47 -5.79 15.35
N GLY A 204 1.71 -4.75 16.14
CA GLY A 204 2.94 -3.96 16.07
C GLY A 204 2.82 -2.71 15.21
N PHE A 205 1.61 -2.24 14.90
CA PHE A 205 1.40 -0.87 14.44
C PHE A 205 1.79 0.11 15.57
N ALA A 206 2.55 1.16 15.25
CA ALA A 206 3.11 2.06 16.26
C ALA A 206 2.08 3.01 16.91
N LEU A 207 0.85 3.02 16.40
CA LEU A 207 -0.23 3.91 16.82
C LEU A 207 -1.43 3.10 17.31
N PRO A 208 -2.33 3.69 18.13
CA PRO A 208 -3.53 2.99 18.60
C PRO A 208 -4.42 2.54 17.44
N GLN A 209 -4.90 1.30 17.54
CA GLN A 209 -5.90 0.72 16.66
C GLN A 209 -7.14 0.43 17.50
N THR A 210 -8.11 1.34 17.50
CA THR A 210 -9.28 1.26 18.35
C THR A 210 -10.58 1.15 17.55
N GLY A 211 -11.51 0.31 18.04
CA GLY A 211 -12.84 0.17 17.47
C GLY A 211 -12.82 -0.20 15.98
N PRO A 212 -13.64 0.46 15.14
CA PRO A 212 -13.75 0.15 13.72
C PRO A 212 -12.45 0.28 12.93
N PHE A 213 -11.48 1.07 13.41
CA PHE A 213 -10.16 1.18 12.79
C PHE A 213 -9.50 -0.19 12.62
N SER A 214 -9.50 -1.03 13.66
CA SER A 214 -8.91 -2.36 13.62
C SER A 214 -9.61 -3.30 12.64
N LEU A 215 -10.92 -3.13 12.44
CA LEU A 215 -11.74 -3.98 11.57
C LEU A 215 -11.48 -3.76 10.07
N VAL A 216 -10.89 -2.62 9.70
CA VAL A 216 -10.66 -2.26 8.30
C VAL A 216 -9.20 -1.95 7.97
N HIS A 217 -8.34 -1.83 8.98
CA HIS A 217 -6.92 -1.62 8.78
C HIS A 217 -6.24 -2.90 8.29
N SER A 218 -5.40 -2.79 7.26
CA SER A 218 -4.65 -3.93 6.74
C SER A 218 -3.17 -3.57 6.59
N PHE A 219 -2.30 -4.50 6.94
CA PHE A 219 -0.91 -4.50 6.47
C PHE A 219 -0.85 -5.23 5.14
N GLY A 220 0.00 -4.76 4.23
CA GLY A 220 0.13 -5.41 2.94
C GLY A 220 1.40 -5.05 2.21
N PRO A 221 1.82 -5.90 1.25
CA PRO A 221 3.01 -5.68 0.47
C PRO A 221 2.81 -4.64 -0.63
N LEU A 222 3.91 -3.98 -1.00
CA LEU A 222 4.09 -3.26 -2.25
C LEU A 222 5.29 -3.87 -3.00
N ALA A 223 5.23 -3.89 -4.33
CA ALA A 223 6.28 -4.43 -5.17
C ALA A 223 6.22 -3.82 -6.58
N ARG A 224 7.20 -4.13 -7.44
CA ARG A 224 7.20 -3.68 -8.83
C ARG A 224 6.42 -4.61 -9.77
N SER A 225 6.12 -5.84 -9.34
CA SER A 225 5.35 -6.81 -10.12
C SER A 225 4.31 -7.53 -9.27
N VAL A 226 3.30 -8.10 -9.93
CA VAL A 226 2.28 -8.93 -9.26
C VAL A 226 2.88 -10.23 -8.75
N GLU A 227 3.90 -10.78 -9.43
CA GLU A 227 4.62 -11.97 -8.97
C GLU A 227 5.31 -11.72 -7.62
N ASP A 228 6.01 -10.58 -7.48
CA ASP A 228 6.65 -10.20 -6.22
C ASP A 228 5.63 -9.88 -5.12
N LEU A 229 4.45 -9.28 -5.47
CA LEU A 229 3.35 -9.12 -4.51
C LEU A 229 2.89 -10.47 -3.95
N ALA A 230 2.69 -11.45 -4.84
CA ALA A 230 2.25 -12.79 -4.45
C ALA A 230 3.29 -13.48 -3.56
N LEU A 231 4.58 -13.37 -3.90
CA LEU A 231 5.69 -13.88 -3.11
C LEU A 231 5.72 -13.26 -1.70
N LEU A 232 5.67 -11.94 -1.60
CA LEU A 232 5.66 -11.24 -0.31
C LEU A 232 4.39 -11.59 0.50
N PHE A 233 3.22 -11.61 -0.14
CA PHE A 233 1.97 -11.96 0.53
C PHE A 233 1.98 -13.37 1.09
N SER A 234 2.55 -14.35 0.36
CA SER A 234 2.65 -15.74 0.83
C SER A 234 3.42 -15.88 2.15
N VAL A 235 4.41 -15.01 2.36
CA VAL A 235 5.22 -14.95 3.60
C VAL A 235 4.50 -14.18 4.70
N LEU A 236 3.78 -13.10 4.35
CA LEU A 236 3.14 -12.20 5.30
C LEU A 236 1.83 -12.76 5.87
N ALA A 237 1.06 -13.49 5.05
CA ALA A 237 -0.26 -14.01 5.41
C ALA A 237 -0.18 -15.12 6.47
N GLY A 238 -1.19 -15.15 7.34
CA GLY A 238 -1.35 -16.23 8.33
C GLY A 238 -1.86 -15.70 9.68
N PHE A 239 -2.37 -16.63 10.48
CA PHE A 239 -2.93 -16.33 11.80
C PHE A 239 -1.86 -15.82 12.78
N ASP A 240 -2.26 -14.86 13.61
CA ASP A 240 -1.45 -14.32 14.70
C ASP A 240 -2.34 -14.17 15.96
N PRO A 241 -2.06 -14.91 17.03
CA PRO A 241 -2.85 -14.82 18.27
C PRO A 241 -2.72 -13.47 19.00
N CYS A 242 -1.73 -12.65 18.64
CA CYS A 242 -1.55 -11.31 19.20
C CYS A 242 -2.40 -10.23 18.52
N ASP A 243 -2.98 -10.53 17.36
CA ASP A 243 -3.83 -9.61 16.62
C ASP A 243 -5.31 -9.98 16.80
N PRO A 244 -6.12 -9.15 17.47
CA PRO A 244 -7.52 -9.49 17.81
C PRO A 244 -8.43 -9.64 16.57
N VAL A 245 -8.00 -9.18 15.40
CA VAL A 245 -8.76 -9.33 14.13
C VAL A 245 -8.16 -10.39 13.21
N SER A 246 -7.06 -11.03 13.62
CA SER A 246 -6.44 -12.07 12.83
C SER A 246 -7.34 -13.31 12.68
N LEU A 247 -7.38 -13.86 11.48
CA LEU A 247 -8.26 -14.96 11.13
C LEU A 247 -7.46 -16.17 10.65
N VAL A 248 -7.95 -17.36 11.02
CA VAL A 248 -7.47 -18.62 10.44
C VAL A 248 -8.12 -18.77 9.07
N ALA A 249 -7.36 -18.51 8.02
CA ALA A 249 -7.81 -18.72 6.65
C ALA A 249 -6.75 -19.51 5.89
N ALA A 250 -7.18 -20.39 5.01
CA ALA A 250 -6.28 -21.17 4.18
C ALA A 250 -5.37 -20.24 3.35
N THR A 251 -4.08 -20.48 3.41
CA THR A 251 -3.10 -19.85 2.53
C THR A 251 -2.93 -20.74 1.30
N ALA A 252 -3.92 -20.74 0.41
CA ALA A 252 -3.75 -21.40 -0.86
C ALA A 252 -2.76 -20.60 -1.72
N PRO A 253 -1.82 -21.26 -2.42
CA PRO A 253 -1.03 -20.60 -3.44
C PRO A 253 -1.97 -20.05 -4.53
N PRO A 254 -1.56 -19.02 -5.29
CA PRO A 254 -2.32 -18.57 -6.45
C PRO A 254 -2.54 -19.76 -7.37
N THR A 255 -3.80 -20.17 -7.53
CA THR A 255 -4.15 -21.22 -8.47
C THR A 255 -4.21 -20.59 -9.85
N PRO A 256 -3.68 -21.20 -10.91
CA PRO A 256 -3.91 -20.72 -12.26
C PRO A 256 -5.41 -20.60 -12.51
N VAL A 257 -5.86 -19.41 -12.85
CA VAL A 257 -7.27 -19.14 -13.16
C VAL A 257 -7.44 -19.30 -14.66
N ASP A 258 -8.37 -20.16 -15.07
CA ASP A 258 -8.78 -20.20 -16.47
C ASP A 258 -9.49 -18.87 -16.79
N THR A 259 -9.02 -18.16 -17.79
CA THR A 259 -9.61 -16.89 -18.21
C THR A 259 -11.07 -17.02 -18.62
N ARG A 260 -11.49 -18.21 -19.08
CA ARG A 260 -12.87 -18.52 -19.45
C ARG A 260 -13.84 -18.53 -18.25
N ASP A 261 -13.32 -18.79 -17.05
CA ASP A 261 -14.08 -18.82 -15.80
C ASP A 261 -14.04 -17.47 -15.07
N LEU A 262 -13.13 -16.58 -15.46
CA LEU A 262 -13.00 -15.26 -14.86
C LEU A 262 -14.12 -14.33 -15.36
N ARG A 263 -14.84 -13.75 -14.42
CA ARG A 263 -15.91 -12.77 -14.69
C ARG A 263 -15.60 -11.50 -13.92
N LEU A 264 -15.59 -10.39 -14.63
CA LEU A 264 -15.24 -9.09 -14.08
C LEU A 264 -16.41 -8.12 -14.21
N ALA A 265 -16.45 -7.20 -13.26
CA ALA A 265 -17.20 -5.96 -13.40
C ALA A 265 -16.22 -4.79 -13.57
N ILE A 266 -16.61 -3.77 -14.33
CA ILE A 266 -15.88 -2.50 -14.40
C ILE A 266 -16.80 -1.35 -13.99
N CYS A 267 -16.24 -0.39 -13.23
CA CYS A 267 -16.92 0.83 -12.86
C CYS A 267 -16.07 2.03 -13.29
N THR A 268 -16.58 2.79 -14.26
CA THR A 268 -15.98 4.06 -14.72
C THR A 268 -16.68 5.29 -14.15
N ASP A 269 -17.84 5.08 -13.51
CA ASP A 269 -18.62 6.15 -12.88
C ASP A 269 -19.30 5.61 -11.62
N GLY A 270 -18.88 6.12 -10.48
CA GLY A 270 -19.43 5.83 -9.15
C GLY A 270 -20.14 7.03 -8.52
N GLY A 271 -20.41 8.09 -9.30
CA GLY A 271 -21.04 9.33 -8.80
C GLY A 271 -20.04 10.30 -8.14
N VAL A 272 -18.75 9.98 -8.11
CA VAL A 272 -17.66 10.91 -7.78
C VAL A 272 -16.86 11.18 -9.04
N PRO A 273 -16.70 12.45 -9.46
CA PRO A 273 -15.98 12.78 -10.68
C PRO A 273 -14.55 12.24 -10.70
N ILE A 274 -14.11 11.75 -11.86
CA ILE A 274 -12.75 11.30 -12.14
C ILE A 274 -12.23 11.99 -13.40
N THR A 275 -10.91 12.17 -13.51
CA THR A 275 -10.31 12.73 -14.72
C THR A 275 -10.49 11.80 -15.92
N SER A 276 -10.48 12.37 -17.13
CA SER A 276 -10.57 11.61 -18.40
C SER A 276 -9.47 10.56 -18.51
N GLU A 277 -8.26 10.87 -18.05
CA GLU A 277 -7.15 9.90 -18.03
C GLU A 277 -7.42 8.73 -17.08
N THR A 278 -8.02 9.02 -15.91
CA THR A 278 -8.39 7.96 -14.94
C THR A 278 -9.50 7.08 -15.51
N ARG A 279 -10.49 7.67 -16.18
CA ARG A 279 -11.56 6.94 -16.87
C ARG A 279 -10.98 6.05 -17.98
N ALA A 280 -10.13 6.61 -18.83
CA ALA A 280 -9.49 5.88 -19.92
C ALA A 280 -8.64 4.71 -19.43
N ALA A 281 -8.00 4.84 -18.26
CA ALA A 281 -7.23 3.76 -17.64
C ALA A 281 -8.13 2.57 -17.25
N VAL A 282 -9.33 2.81 -16.68
CA VAL A 282 -10.28 1.75 -16.35
C VAL A 282 -10.85 1.10 -17.62
N GLU A 283 -11.18 1.89 -18.63
CA GLU A 283 -11.67 1.39 -19.92
C GLU A 283 -10.62 0.52 -20.63
N LEU A 284 -9.35 0.93 -20.60
CA LEU A 284 -8.22 0.15 -21.12
C LEU A 284 -8.16 -1.24 -20.48
N VAL A 285 -8.39 -1.34 -19.17
CA VAL A 285 -8.43 -2.63 -18.48
C VAL A 285 -9.58 -3.49 -18.95
N GLY A 286 -10.77 -2.92 -19.14
CA GLY A 286 -11.90 -3.65 -19.71
C GLY A 286 -11.59 -4.21 -21.10
N GLN A 287 -10.93 -3.42 -21.95
CA GLN A 287 -10.48 -3.85 -23.28
C GLN A 287 -9.40 -4.93 -23.20
N ALA A 288 -8.44 -4.80 -22.29
CA ALA A 288 -7.37 -5.78 -22.09
C ALA A 288 -7.94 -7.16 -21.73
N PHE A 289 -8.85 -7.21 -20.77
CA PHE A 289 -9.54 -8.46 -20.40
C PHE A 289 -10.44 -8.99 -21.53
N GLY A 290 -11.11 -8.09 -22.28
CA GLY A 290 -11.92 -8.48 -23.44
C GLY A 290 -11.09 -9.19 -24.52
N ARG A 291 -9.85 -8.73 -24.79
CA ARG A 291 -8.93 -9.41 -25.73
C ARG A 291 -8.57 -10.83 -25.29
N ARG A 292 -8.63 -11.12 -24.00
CA ARG A 292 -8.43 -12.47 -23.43
C ARG A 292 -9.73 -13.29 -23.29
N SER A 293 -10.81 -12.81 -23.91
CA SER A 293 -12.14 -13.46 -23.83
C SER A 293 -12.69 -13.59 -22.41
N VAL A 294 -12.28 -12.72 -21.51
CA VAL A 294 -12.87 -12.61 -20.17
C VAL A 294 -14.22 -11.90 -20.27
N ASP A 295 -15.22 -12.41 -19.57
CA ASP A 295 -16.56 -11.79 -19.49
C ASP A 295 -16.49 -10.51 -18.62
N VAL A 296 -16.62 -9.34 -19.25
CA VAL A 296 -16.55 -8.02 -18.62
C VAL A 296 -17.90 -7.31 -18.74
N THR A 297 -18.45 -6.86 -17.61
CA THR A 297 -19.73 -6.12 -17.55
C THR A 297 -19.53 -4.79 -16.83
N ALA A 298 -20.16 -3.73 -17.34
CA ALA A 298 -20.20 -2.45 -16.65
C ALA A 298 -21.14 -2.53 -15.42
N TRP A 299 -20.66 -1.98 -14.29
CA TRP A 299 -21.48 -1.81 -13.08
C TRP A 299 -21.66 -0.33 -12.76
N ALA A 300 -22.92 0.05 -12.54
CA ALA A 300 -23.22 1.25 -11.76
C ALA A 300 -23.10 0.87 -10.28
N LEU A 301 -22.13 1.43 -9.58
CA LEU A 301 -22.03 1.29 -8.13
C LEU A 301 -23.09 2.16 -7.44
N PRO A 302 -23.55 1.79 -6.23
CA PRO A 302 -24.30 2.71 -5.39
C PRO A 302 -23.44 3.96 -5.17
N SER A 303 -24.07 5.10 -4.88
CA SER A 303 -23.38 6.38 -4.77
C SER A 303 -22.12 6.30 -3.90
N ILE A 304 -20.95 6.30 -4.55
CA ILE A 304 -19.66 6.35 -3.85
C ILE A 304 -19.49 7.69 -3.12
N ALA A 305 -20.26 8.71 -3.47
CA ALA A 305 -20.22 10.03 -2.83
C ALA A 305 -20.57 9.99 -1.32
N GLU A 306 -21.31 8.98 -0.86
CA GLU A 306 -21.64 8.79 0.56
C GLU A 306 -20.51 8.12 1.34
N VAL A 307 -19.62 7.40 0.67
CA VAL A 307 -18.55 6.61 1.30
C VAL A 307 -17.66 7.45 2.22
N PRO A 308 -17.20 8.66 1.85
CA PRO A 308 -16.36 9.49 2.73
C PRO A 308 -17.06 9.89 4.03
N HIS A 309 -18.38 10.12 4.01
CA HIS A 309 -19.16 10.43 5.21
C HIS A 309 -19.24 9.20 6.13
N VAL A 310 -19.56 8.04 5.57
CA VAL A 310 -19.57 6.78 6.33
C VAL A 310 -18.19 6.46 6.89
N PHE A 311 -17.13 6.64 6.10
CA PHE A 311 -15.74 6.45 6.56
C PHE A 311 -15.38 7.42 7.69
N ALA A 312 -15.75 8.69 7.56
CA ALA A 312 -15.52 9.70 8.59
C ALA A 312 -16.24 9.35 9.89
N ASP A 313 -17.52 9.05 9.84
CA ASP A 313 -18.35 8.89 11.04
C ASP A 313 -18.17 7.51 11.71
N TRP A 314 -17.86 6.47 10.93
CA TRP A 314 -17.65 5.14 11.46
C TRP A 314 -16.19 4.85 11.85
N VAL A 315 -15.19 5.37 11.11
CA VAL A 315 -13.77 5.06 11.35
C VAL A 315 -13.01 6.24 11.95
N LEU A 316 -13.02 7.41 11.31
CA LEU A 316 -12.12 8.51 11.69
C LEU A 316 -12.55 9.18 12.98
N ARG A 317 -13.80 9.63 13.07
CA ARG A 317 -14.30 10.38 14.25
C ARG A 317 -14.22 9.58 15.55
N PRO A 318 -14.46 8.24 15.58
CA PRO A 318 -14.20 7.43 16.77
C PRO A 318 -12.72 7.22 17.08
N SER A 319 -11.84 7.24 16.07
CA SER A 319 -10.42 6.87 16.23
C SER A 319 -9.50 8.06 16.50
N VAL A 320 -9.79 9.24 15.92
CA VAL A 320 -8.97 10.45 16.09
C VAL A 320 -8.78 10.86 17.55
N PRO A 321 -9.79 10.78 18.46
CA PRO A 321 -9.60 11.09 19.89
C PRO A 321 -8.52 10.25 20.55
N ALA A 322 -8.37 8.96 20.20
CA ALA A 322 -7.32 8.10 20.75
C ALA A 322 -5.92 8.55 20.26
N LEU A 323 -5.81 9.00 19.00
CA LEU A 323 -4.57 9.57 18.48
C LEU A 323 -4.24 10.92 19.16
N VAL A 324 -5.23 11.79 19.35
CA VAL A 324 -5.06 13.06 20.01
C VAL A 324 -4.67 12.89 21.48
N ALA A 325 -5.22 11.89 22.15
CA ALA A 325 -4.90 11.57 23.55
C ALA A 325 -3.40 11.22 23.76
N LEU A 326 -2.69 10.74 22.74
CA LEU A 326 -1.23 10.52 22.82
C LEU A 326 -0.45 11.81 23.05
N TYR A 327 -1.00 12.96 22.63
CA TYR A 327 -0.36 14.27 22.76
C TYR A 327 -0.74 15.00 24.06
N ARG A 328 -1.55 14.41 24.95
CA ARG A 328 -1.96 15.04 26.19
C ARG A 328 -0.75 15.44 27.03
N GLY A 329 -0.65 16.75 27.37
CA GLY A 329 0.51 17.35 28.05
C GLY A 329 1.74 17.55 27.15
N ARG A 330 1.61 17.31 25.85
CA ARG A 330 2.65 17.53 24.83
C ARG A 330 2.02 18.04 23.52
N GLU A 331 1.05 18.92 23.62
CA GLU A 331 0.26 19.46 22.49
C GLU A 331 1.14 20.26 21.51
N ASP A 332 2.26 20.80 21.98
CA ASP A 332 3.30 21.44 21.18
C ASP A 332 3.96 20.49 20.16
N ALA A 333 3.99 19.20 20.44
CA ALA A 333 4.50 18.18 19.54
C ALA A 333 3.58 17.89 18.34
N MET A 334 2.29 18.29 18.40
CA MET A 334 1.37 18.13 17.26
C MET A 334 1.83 18.96 16.06
N GLY A 335 1.92 18.31 14.91
CA GLY A 335 2.08 18.99 13.63
C GLY A 335 0.79 19.62 13.12
N PRO A 336 0.86 20.36 11.99
CA PRO A 336 -0.31 21.02 11.42
C PRO A 336 -1.47 20.07 11.08
N LEU A 337 -1.17 18.86 10.62
CA LEU A 337 -2.17 17.85 10.28
C LEU A 337 -2.95 17.42 11.51
N MET A 338 -2.25 17.00 12.57
CA MET A 338 -2.91 16.52 13.80
C MET A 338 -3.66 17.64 14.53
N ARG A 339 -3.14 18.87 14.55
CA ARG A 339 -3.89 20.04 15.06
C ARG A 339 -5.18 20.27 14.29
N GLY A 340 -5.10 20.19 12.96
CA GLY A 340 -6.28 20.37 12.10
C GLY A 340 -7.31 19.26 12.31
N LEU A 341 -6.89 18.00 12.49
CA LEU A 341 -7.80 16.90 12.82
C LEU A 341 -8.40 17.08 14.21
N ALA A 342 -7.60 17.38 15.22
CA ALA A 342 -8.07 17.62 16.59
C ALA A 342 -9.12 18.74 16.67
N ALA A 343 -8.93 19.82 15.89
CA ALA A 343 -9.85 20.96 15.89
C ALA A 343 -11.19 20.69 15.16
N ARG A 344 -11.18 19.78 14.15
CA ARG A 344 -12.37 19.54 13.30
C ARG A 344 -13.09 18.25 13.59
N THR A 345 -12.49 17.35 14.37
CA THR A 345 -13.03 16.01 14.61
C THR A 345 -13.52 15.90 16.03
N SER A 346 -14.84 15.91 16.21
CA SER A 346 -15.51 15.55 17.47
C SER A 346 -15.96 14.08 17.42
N PRO A 347 -15.95 13.35 18.53
CA PRO A 347 -16.57 12.03 18.58
C PRO A 347 -18.01 12.08 18.07
N PRO A 348 -18.48 11.10 17.30
CA PRO A 348 -19.89 11.03 16.91
C PRO A 348 -20.75 10.76 18.17
N SER A 349 -22.01 11.14 18.14
CA SER A 349 -22.98 10.58 19.11
C SER A 349 -23.12 9.08 18.88
N PHE A 350 -23.66 8.37 19.86
CA PHE A 350 -23.90 6.93 19.70
C PHE A 350 -24.84 6.64 18.52
N ASP A 351 -25.88 7.45 18.34
CA ASP A 351 -26.82 7.31 17.22
C ASP A 351 -26.13 7.53 15.88
N GLN A 352 -25.35 8.60 15.72
CA GLN A 352 -24.56 8.86 14.50
C GLN A 352 -23.60 7.72 14.19
N PHE A 353 -22.95 7.17 15.21
CA PHE A 353 -22.05 6.02 15.05
C PHE A 353 -22.80 4.77 14.59
N LEU A 354 -23.96 4.50 15.15
CA LEU A 354 -24.81 3.35 14.80
C LEU A 354 -25.39 3.50 13.39
N GLU A 355 -25.82 4.70 13.01
CA GLU A 355 -26.26 5.01 11.65
C GLU A 355 -25.15 4.77 10.63
N ALA A 356 -23.92 5.25 10.90
CA ALA A 356 -22.77 5.04 10.02
C ALA A 356 -22.38 3.55 9.94
N TRP A 357 -22.50 2.80 11.03
CA TRP A 357 -22.28 1.35 11.02
C TRP A 357 -23.32 0.63 10.16
N THR A 358 -24.60 0.99 10.32
CA THR A 358 -25.70 0.44 9.53
C THR A 358 -25.52 0.72 8.02
N ALA A 359 -25.14 1.96 7.68
CA ALA A 359 -24.86 2.33 6.29
C ALA A 359 -23.65 1.54 5.73
N ARG A 360 -22.60 1.38 6.52
CA ARG A 360 -21.43 0.54 6.17
C ARG A 360 -21.83 -0.91 5.88
N ASP A 361 -22.69 -1.50 6.73
CA ASP A 361 -23.14 -2.88 6.54
C ASP A 361 -24.01 -3.03 5.30
N ALA A 362 -24.85 -2.04 5.01
CA ALA A 362 -25.64 -2.00 3.78
C ALA A 362 -24.72 -1.92 2.53
N ILE A 363 -23.72 -1.04 2.54
CA ILE A 363 -22.73 -0.94 1.46
C ILE A 363 -22.00 -2.26 1.27
N ARG A 364 -21.47 -2.87 2.35
CA ARG A 364 -20.77 -4.15 2.26
C ARG A 364 -21.66 -5.25 1.69
N ARG A 365 -22.92 -5.36 2.15
CA ARG A 365 -23.87 -6.36 1.66
C ARG A 365 -24.13 -6.16 0.17
N ALA A 366 -24.43 -4.94 -0.26
CA ALA A 366 -24.68 -4.62 -1.67
C ALA A 366 -23.48 -4.94 -2.57
N MET A 367 -22.26 -4.75 -2.07
CA MET A 367 -21.06 -5.16 -2.79
C MET A 367 -20.93 -6.66 -2.90
N LEU A 368 -21.09 -7.42 -1.81
CA LEU A 368 -20.96 -8.87 -1.79
C LEU A 368 -22.02 -9.57 -2.64
N ASP A 369 -23.28 -9.13 -2.58
CA ASP A 369 -24.37 -9.66 -3.40
C ASP A 369 -24.06 -9.53 -4.91
N ARG A 370 -23.51 -8.39 -5.32
CA ARG A 370 -23.10 -8.19 -6.73
C ARG A 370 -21.87 -9.02 -7.10
N MET A 371 -20.94 -9.19 -6.18
CA MET A 371 -19.71 -9.94 -6.39
C MET A 371 -19.92 -11.47 -6.38
N GLU A 372 -21.11 -11.96 -6.03
CA GLU A 372 -21.41 -13.39 -6.09
C GLU A 372 -21.17 -13.97 -7.49
N HIS A 373 -21.61 -13.25 -8.53
CA HIS A 373 -21.49 -13.69 -9.92
C HIS A 373 -20.31 -13.08 -10.68
N ARG A 374 -19.72 -12.00 -10.14
CA ARG A 374 -18.57 -11.30 -10.72
C ARG A 374 -17.59 -10.95 -9.59
N PRO A 375 -16.70 -11.91 -9.24
CA PRO A 375 -15.89 -11.83 -8.02
C PRO A 375 -14.84 -10.74 -8.04
N VAL A 376 -14.56 -10.12 -9.20
CA VAL A 376 -13.57 -9.06 -9.33
C VAL A 376 -14.21 -7.80 -9.93
N LEU A 377 -14.06 -6.68 -9.23
CA LEU A 377 -14.46 -5.35 -9.67
C LEU A 377 -13.22 -4.51 -9.99
N VAL A 378 -13.16 -3.99 -11.21
CA VAL A 378 -12.15 -3.01 -11.64
C VAL A 378 -12.73 -1.61 -11.51
N MET A 379 -12.01 -0.71 -10.84
CA MET A 379 -12.44 0.68 -10.68
C MET A 379 -11.24 1.62 -10.46
N PRO A 380 -11.44 2.96 -10.53
CA PRO A 380 -10.40 3.92 -10.18
C PRO A 380 -9.85 3.69 -8.77
N VAL A 381 -8.61 4.09 -8.52
CA VAL A 381 -8.06 4.16 -7.15
C VAL A 381 -8.55 5.42 -6.45
N CYS A 382 -8.52 6.54 -7.16
CA CYS A 382 -9.04 7.85 -6.73
C CYS A 382 -9.41 8.70 -7.94
N SER A 383 -9.88 9.93 -7.71
CA SER A 383 -10.38 10.82 -8.77
C SER A 383 -9.33 11.24 -9.80
N THR A 384 -8.06 11.34 -9.41
CA THR A 384 -7.00 11.96 -10.22
C THR A 384 -5.71 11.13 -10.21
N PRO A 385 -4.85 11.25 -11.22
CA PRO A 385 -3.43 10.91 -11.08
C PRO A 385 -2.76 11.72 -9.95
N ALA A 386 -1.45 11.55 -9.75
CA ALA A 386 -0.72 12.29 -8.73
C ALA A 386 -0.94 13.81 -8.89
N PHE A 387 -1.27 14.49 -7.81
CA PHE A 387 -1.46 15.93 -7.75
C PHE A 387 -0.19 16.66 -7.28
N ARG A 388 -0.08 17.93 -7.57
CA ARG A 388 1.08 18.74 -7.19
C ARG A 388 1.23 18.87 -5.67
N ASN A 389 2.46 18.98 -5.21
CA ASN A 389 2.78 19.13 -3.78
C ASN A 389 2.28 20.47 -3.17
N ASP A 390 2.12 21.49 -3.99
CA ASP A 390 1.61 22.80 -3.59
C ASP A 390 0.07 22.91 -3.67
N GLN A 391 -0.62 21.94 -4.28
CA GLN A 391 -2.08 21.88 -4.31
C GLN A 391 -2.66 21.86 -2.89
N ARG A 392 -3.62 22.70 -2.62
CA ARG A 392 -4.36 22.81 -1.34
C ARG A 392 -5.87 22.77 -1.59
N GLY A 393 -6.61 22.21 -0.62
CA GLY A 393 -8.06 22.08 -0.74
C GLY A 393 -8.48 21.09 -1.82
N ALA A 394 -9.59 21.37 -2.49
CA ALA A 394 -10.17 20.51 -3.50
C ALA A 394 -9.23 20.24 -4.69
N LEU A 395 -9.36 19.06 -5.32
CA LEU A 395 -8.56 18.67 -6.46
C LEU A 395 -9.27 19.01 -7.78
N PRO A 396 -8.52 19.49 -8.80
CA PRO A 396 -9.09 19.72 -10.12
C PRO A 396 -9.37 18.39 -10.83
N VAL A 397 -10.56 18.26 -11.43
CA VAL A 397 -11.02 17.10 -12.19
C VAL A 397 -11.74 17.61 -13.44
N ASP A 398 -11.08 17.62 -14.60
CA ASP A 398 -11.64 18.00 -15.90
C ASP A 398 -12.50 19.27 -15.89
N GLY A 399 -11.97 20.37 -15.35
CA GLY A 399 -12.66 21.64 -15.24
C GLY A 399 -13.62 21.77 -14.04
N ALA A 400 -13.90 20.66 -13.33
CA ALA A 400 -14.59 20.66 -12.07
C ALA A 400 -13.61 20.66 -10.88
N SER A 401 -14.14 20.73 -9.67
CA SER A 401 -13.39 20.69 -8.41
C SER A 401 -14.03 19.66 -7.49
N VAL A 402 -13.25 18.68 -7.03
CA VAL A 402 -13.69 17.65 -6.10
C VAL A 402 -13.03 17.87 -4.75
N GLU A 403 -13.80 17.85 -3.69
CA GLU A 403 -13.29 18.01 -2.32
C GLU A 403 -12.21 16.95 -2.04
N TYR A 404 -11.15 17.31 -1.27
CA TYR A 404 -9.96 16.48 -1.10
C TYR A 404 -10.27 15.09 -0.57
N SER A 405 -11.08 14.96 0.48
CA SER A 405 -11.45 13.64 1.04
C SER A 405 -12.30 12.83 0.06
N THR A 406 -13.26 13.48 -0.60
CA THR A 406 -14.15 12.85 -1.58
C THR A 406 -13.39 12.29 -2.78
N SER A 407 -12.24 12.88 -3.13
CA SER A 407 -11.40 12.38 -4.24
C SER A 407 -10.87 10.96 -4.01
N PHE A 408 -10.84 10.46 -2.77
CA PHE A 408 -10.36 9.12 -2.41
C PHE A 408 -11.51 8.13 -2.11
N ALA A 409 -12.75 8.51 -2.34
CA ALA A 409 -13.94 7.68 -2.06
C ALA A 409 -13.88 6.28 -2.70
N TYR A 410 -13.29 6.16 -3.90
CA TYR A 410 -13.10 4.86 -4.56
C TYR A 410 -12.19 3.92 -3.75
N ALA A 411 -11.11 4.42 -3.18
CA ALA A 411 -10.27 3.63 -2.30
C ALA A 411 -10.94 3.32 -0.96
N GLU A 412 -11.67 4.30 -0.39
CA GLU A 412 -12.39 4.13 0.87
C GLU A 412 -13.51 3.09 0.78
N LEU A 413 -14.16 2.93 -0.39
CA LEU A 413 -15.20 1.92 -0.60
C LEU A 413 -14.70 0.51 -0.27
N ALA A 414 -13.57 0.09 -0.84
CA ALA A 414 -12.98 -1.21 -0.55
C ALA A 414 -12.56 -1.33 0.93
N SER A 415 -12.17 -0.20 1.55
CA SER A 415 -11.80 -0.16 2.97
C SER A 415 -12.98 -0.38 3.89
N ILE A 416 -14.06 0.41 3.78
CA ILE A 416 -15.23 0.27 4.65
C ILE A 416 -15.95 -1.07 4.44
N ALA A 417 -15.94 -1.57 3.21
CA ALA A 417 -16.47 -2.89 2.90
C ALA A 417 -15.54 -4.04 3.35
N ALA A 418 -14.36 -3.74 3.91
CA ALA A 418 -13.34 -4.70 4.35
C ALA A 418 -13.00 -5.73 3.26
N LEU A 419 -12.81 -5.27 2.01
CA LEU A 419 -12.50 -6.08 0.84
C LEU A 419 -11.00 -6.02 0.51
N PRO A 420 -10.41 -7.11 0.00
CA PRO A 420 -9.07 -7.09 -0.56
C PRO A 420 -9.06 -6.30 -1.87
N ALA A 421 -7.93 -5.63 -2.15
CA ALA A 421 -7.75 -4.91 -3.40
C ALA A 421 -6.28 -4.90 -3.84
N VAL A 422 -6.05 -5.07 -5.15
CA VAL A 422 -4.73 -4.93 -5.78
C VAL A 422 -4.74 -3.69 -6.66
N THR A 423 -3.75 -2.83 -6.50
CA THR A 423 -3.48 -1.73 -7.44
C THR A 423 -2.37 -2.13 -8.40
N ILE A 424 -2.58 -1.85 -9.69
CA ILE A 424 -1.63 -2.15 -10.77
C ILE A 424 -1.46 -0.89 -11.62
N PRO A 425 -0.21 -0.53 -12.00
CA PRO A 425 0.01 0.51 -12.99
C PRO A 425 -0.42 0.02 -14.38
N VAL A 426 -1.22 0.82 -15.09
CA VAL A 426 -1.77 0.44 -16.41
C VAL A 426 -1.42 1.42 -17.53
N GLY A 427 -0.78 2.54 -17.19
CA GLY A 427 -0.40 3.55 -18.18
C GLY A 427 0.18 4.80 -17.55
N ARG A 428 0.26 5.85 -18.36
CA ARG A 428 0.74 7.17 -17.94
C ARG A 428 -0.14 8.28 -18.49
N THR A 429 -0.19 9.40 -17.78
CA THR A 429 -0.79 10.63 -18.27
C THR A 429 0.02 11.21 -19.44
N PRO A 430 -0.53 12.15 -20.20
CA PRO A 430 0.24 12.92 -21.19
C PRO A 430 1.45 13.65 -20.58
N SER A 431 1.39 14.02 -19.31
CA SER A 431 2.51 14.61 -18.55
C SER A 431 3.54 13.60 -18.04
N GLY A 432 3.36 12.31 -18.34
CA GLY A 432 4.30 11.24 -17.98
C GLY A 432 4.11 10.64 -16.57
N LEU A 433 3.13 11.09 -15.81
CA LEU A 433 2.82 10.52 -14.47
C LEU A 433 2.13 9.17 -14.63
N PRO A 434 2.41 8.18 -13.76
CA PRO A 434 1.75 6.89 -13.83
C PRO A 434 0.27 6.97 -13.46
N ILE A 435 -0.51 6.07 -14.04
CA ILE A 435 -1.89 5.81 -13.67
C ILE A 435 -2.04 4.32 -13.37
N GLY A 436 -2.64 4.00 -12.23
CA GLY A 436 -3.03 2.66 -11.85
C GLY A 436 -4.53 2.55 -11.66
N VAL A 437 -5.01 1.32 -11.73
CA VAL A 437 -6.39 0.95 -11.36
C VAL A 437 -6.36 0.01 -10.17
N GLN A 438 -7.48 -0.13 -9.47
CA GLN A 438 -7.62 -1.16 -8.46
C GLN A 438 -8.58 -2.27 -8.92
N LEU A 439 -8.17 -3.50 -8.69
CA LEU A 439 -9.00 -4.69 -8.75
C LEU A 439 -9.43 -5.00 -7.31
N VAL A 440 -10.73 -5.06 -7.06
CA VAL A 440 -11.31 -5.36 -5.75
C VAL A 440 -11.91 -6.75 -5.79
N GLY A 441 -11.57 -7.59 -4.81
CA GLY A 441 -12.04 -8.98 -4.70
C GLY A 441 -13.00 -9.20 -3.53
N ARG A 442 -13.57 -10.40 -3.46
CA ARG A 442 -14.32 -10.84 -2.28
C ARG A 442 -13.36 -11.10 -1.10
N PRO A 443 -13.83 -11.09 0.13
CA PRO A 443 -13.00 -11.47 1.28
C PRO A 443 -12.34 -12.84 1.06
N PHE A 444 -11.05 -12.93 1.32
CA PHE A 444 -10.20 -14.13 1.20
C PHE A 444 -9.93 -14.62 -0.24
N ASP A 445 -10.37 -13.89 -1.26
CA ASP A 445 -10.12 -14.21 -2.67
C ASP A 445 -8.80 -13.58 -3.19
N GLU A 446 -7.82 -13.28 -2.31
CA GLU A 446 -6.52 -12.74 -2.76
C GLU A 446 -5.85 -13.62 -3.83
N PRO A 447 -5.90 -14.97 -3.80
CA PRO A 447 -5.33 -15.78 -4.88
C PRO A 447 -5.97 -15.51 -6.25
N LEU A 448 -7.31 -15.42 -6.32
CA LEU A 448 -8.03 -15.07 -7.55
C LEU A 448 -7.68 -13.65 -8.00
N LEU A 449 -7.64 -12.71 -7.05
CA LEU A 449 -7.35 -11.32 -7.31
C LEU A 449 -5.94 -11.12 -7.87
N LEU A 450 -4.93 -11.79 -7.30
CA LEU A 450 -3.56 -11.79 -7.78
C LEU A 450 -3.44 -12.48 -9.16
N ALA A 451 -4.18 -13.55 -9.43
CA ALA A 451 -4.20 -14.19 -10.74
C ALA A 451 -4.79 -13.27 -11.81
N ALA A 452 -5.92 -12.60 -11.53
CA ALA A 452 -6.51 -11.59 -12.43
C ALA A 452 -5.54 -10.41 -12.65
N ALA A 453 -4.90 -9.95 -11.59
CA ALA A 453 -3.89 -8.91 -11.63
C ALA A 453 -2.69 -9.26 -12.51
N ARG A 454 -2.20 -10.50 -12.43
CA ARG A 454 -1.11 -10.99 -13.29
C ARG A 454 -1.47 -11.02 -14.76
N LEU A 455 -2.68 -11.51 -15.08
CA LEU A 455 -3.18 -11.47 -16.46
C LEU A 455 -3.26 -10.05 -17.02
N LEU A 456 -3.67 -9.08 -16.19
CA LEU A 456 -3.69 -7.68 -16.57
C LEU A 456 -2.26 -7.15 -16.78
N GLU A 457 -1.34 -7.43 -15.86
CA GLU A 457 0.06 -6.98 -15.95
C GLU A 457 0.73 -7.45 -17.25
N GLU A 458 0.48 -8.68 -17.67
CA GLU A 458 0.96 -9.24 -18.95
C GLU A 458 0.43 -8.47 -20.16
N GLU A 459 -0.81 -7.94 -20.10
CA GLU A 459 -1.42 -7.20 -21.21
C GLU A 459 -0.98 -5.73 -21.29
N VAL A 460 -0.73 -5.09 -20.14
CA VAL A 460 -0.45 -3.65 -20.09
C VAL A 460 1.03 -3.32 -19.91
N GLY A 461 1.89 -4.31 -19.67
CA GLY A 461 3.34 -4.14 -19.55
C GLY A 461 3.84 -3.76 -18.15
N GLY A 462 2.95 -3.60 -17.16
CA GLY A 462 3.30 -3.45 -15.75
C GLY A 462 4.19 -2.25 -15.41
N PHE A 463 5.17 -2.49 -14.55
CA PHE A 463 6.08 -1.47 -14.00
C PHE A 463 6.99 -0.84 -15.08
N ALA A 464 7.08 0.48 -15.05
CA ALA A 464 8.06 1.25 -15.81
C ALA A 464 9.00 2.03 -14.87
N ARG A 465 10.26 2.17 -15.25
CA ARG A 465 11.24 2.90 -14.46
C ARG A 465 10.97 4.41 -14.52
N PRO A 466 10.93 5.11 -13.37
CA PRO A 466 10.80 6.56 -13.36
C PRO A 466 12.10 7.24 -13.83
N PRO A 467 12.03 8.51 -14.27
CA PRO A 467 13.19 9.26 -14.76
C PRO A 467 14.17 9.70 -13.68
N ILE A 468 13.89 9.41 -12.39
CA ILE A 468 14.83 9.72 -11.31
C ILE A 468 16.06 8.81 -11.43
N CYS A 469 17.16 9.40 -11.82
CA CYS A 469 18.44 8.70 -12.04
C CYS A 469 19.49 9.12 -11.05
#